data_897c88d8da859caaea137b1f44e9d1bf
#
_entry.id   897c88d8da859caaea137b1f44e9d1bf
#
_cell.length_a   1.000
_cell.length_b   1.000
_cell.length_c   1.000
_cell.angle_alpha   90.00
_cell.angle_beta   90.00
_cell.angle_gamma   90.00
#
_symmetry.space_group_name_H-M   'P 1'
#
loop_
_entity.id
_entity.type
_entity.pdbx_description
1 polymer ?
#
loop_
_entity_poly.entity_id
_entity_poly.type
_entity_poly.pdbx_seq_one_letter_code
_entity_poly.pdbx_strand_id
1 'polypeptide(L)'
;MNHKINIVDLGKMDYKSTWDLQIQFQEKVLKGFEQDTLFLVEHEPVYTLGKNANKNNLLKTKSSDVKVYNVERGGDITYHGPGQLVGYPILNLNNYKKNIAWFMRTLELILIDTLAS
;
A
#
# COMPACT_ATOMS: atom_id res chain seq x y z
N MET A 1 -2.22 12.23 23.56
CA MET A 1 -0.90 12.48 22.93
C MET A 1 -1.06 12.46 21.43
N ASN A 2 -0.59 13.49 20.75
CA ASN A 2 -0.69 13.56 19.30
C ASN A 2 0.49 12.82 18.67
N HIS A 3 0.18 11.88 17.82
CA HIS A 3 1.19 11.20 17.00
C HIS A 3 1.28 11.90 15.65
N LYS A 4 2.49 12.09 15.20
CA LYS A 4 2.76 12.69 13.89
C LYS A 4 2.99 11.59 12.86
N ILE A 5 2.48 11.81 11.68
CA ILE A 5 2.70 10.94 10.53
C ILE A 5 3.42 11.76 9.47
N ASN A 6 4.56 11.27 9.01
CA ASN A 6 5.24 11.86 7.87
C ASN A 6 4.52 11.45 6.59
N ILE A 7 4.31 12.41 5.70
CA ILE A 7 3.78 12.13 4.37
C ILE A 7 4.91 12.31 3.37
N VAL A 8 5.22 11.25 2.63
CA VAL A 8 6.30 11.26 1.66
C VAL A 8 5.72 10.97 0.28
N ASP A 9 5.82 11.94 -0.62
CA ASP A 9 5.42 11.78 -2.01
C ASP A 9 6.58 11.20 -2.80
N LEU A 10 6.45 9.96 -3.24
CA LEU A 10 7.48 9.27 -4.02
C LEU A 10 7.36 9.57 -5.52
N GLY A 11 6.30 10.27 -5.94
CA GLY A 11 6.06 10.50 -7.34
C GLY A 11 5.79 9.21 -8.08
N LYS A 12 6.45 9.02 -9.22
CA LYS A 12 6.36 7.77 -9.98
C LYS A 12 7.49 6.84 -9.57
N MET A 13 7.14 5.63 -9.17
CA MET A 13 8.12 4.64 -8.75
C MET A 13 7.59 3.24 -9.06
N ASP A 14 8.46 2.35 -9.50
CA ASP A 14 8.06 0.98 -9.80
C ASP A 14 7.63 0.23 -8.53
N TYR A 15 6.82 -0.78 -8.70
CA TYR A 15 6.22 -1.52 -7.59
C TYR A 15 7.28 -2.18 -6.70
N LYS A 16 8.28 -2.84 -7.29
CA LYS A 16 9.31 -3.56 -6.54
C LYS A 16 10.16 -2.64 -5.67
N SER A 17 10.52 -1.47 -6.18
CA SER A 17 11.28 -0.48 -5.41
C SER A 17 10.49 0.04 -4.22
N THR A 18 9.19 0.28 -4.39
CA THR A 18 8.34 0.68 -3.27
C THR A 18 8.14 -0.44 -2.27
N TRP A 19 8.05 -1.68 -2.72
CA TRP A 19 7.96 -2.84 -1.82
C TRP A 19 9.20 -2.95 -0.94
N ASP A 20 10.38 -2.86 -1.55
CA ASP A 20 11.64 -2.90 -0.80
C ASP A 20 11.74 -1.75 0.21
N LEU A 21 11.33 -0.55 -0.19
CA LEU A 21 11.28 0.62 0.69
C LEU A 21 10.34 0.41 1.87
N GLN A 22 9.16 -0.14 1.63
CA GLN A 22 8.19 -0.45 2.69
C GLN A 22 8.75 -1.42 3.71
N ILE A 23 9.42 -2.48 3.25
CA ILE A 23 10.01 -3.47 4.14
C ILE A 23 11.07 -2.81 5.04
N GLN A 24 11.93 -1.97 4.47
CA GLN A 24 12.94 -1.24 5.24
C GLN A 24 12.30 -0.30 6.26
N PHE A 25 11.27 0.43 5.86
CA PHE A 25 10.60 1.38 6.76
C PHE A 25 9.81 0.68 7.87
N GLN A 26 9.17 -0.45 7.56
CA GLN A 26 8.49 -1.25 8.59
C GLN A 26 9.43 -1.59 9.73
N GLU A 27 10.63 -2.03 9.41
CA GLU A 27 11.62 -2.37 10.41
C GLU A 27 12.04 -1.15 11.22
N LYS A 28 12.32 -0.03 10.56
CA LYS A 28 12.75 1.21 11.22
C LYS A 28 11.65 1.81 12.11
N VAL A 29 10.43 1.81 11.63
CA VAL A 29 9.28 2.33 12.41
C VAL A 29 9.04 1.44 13.63
N LEU A 30 9.12 0.13 13.47
CA LEU A 30 8.91 -0.80 14.57
C LEU A 30 9.97 -0.66 15.65
N LYS A 31 11.22 -0.38 15.27
CA LYS A 31 12.33 -0.19 16.19
C LYS A 31 12.42 1.23 16.76
N GLY A 32 11.56 2.14 16.33
CA GLY A 32 11.54 3.53 16.80
C GLY A 32 12.57 4.45 16.15
N PHE A 33 13.22 4.01 15.06
CA PHE A 33 14.21 4.83 14.35
C PHE A 33 13.57 5.78 13.34
N GLU A 34 12.33 5.54 12.95
CA GLU A 34 11.58 6.38 12.04
C GLU A 34 10.18 6.61 12.56
N GLN A 35 9.60 7.76 12.21
CA GLN A 35 8.21 8.06 12.51
C GLN A 35 7.29 7.24 11.61
N ASP A 36 6.05 7.06 12.07
CA ASP A 36 4.98 6.55 11.22
C ASP A 36 4.91 7.35 9.93
N THR A 37 4.79 6.68 8.80
CA THR A 37 4.93 7.31 7.49
C THR A 37 3.83 6.82 6.56
N LEU A 38 3.28 7.75 5.78
CA LEU A 38 2.40 7.44 4.66
C LEU A 38 3.15 7.76 3.36
N PHE A 39 3.39 6.74 2.55
CA PHE A 39 3.94 6.94 1.22
C PHE A 39 2.82 7.10 0.21
N LEU A 40 2.93 8.11 -0.63
CA LEU A 40 2.05 8.33 -1.78
C LEU A 40 2.86 8.08 -3.05
N VAL A 41 2.33 7.29 -3.95
CA VAL A 41 3.07 6.89 -5.13
C VAL A 41 2.13 6.59 -6.30
N GLU A 42 2.64 6.77 -7.51
CA GLU A 42 2.01 6.34 -8.74
C GLU A 42 2.93 5.30 -9.39
N HIS A 43 2.38 4.12 -9.70
CA HIS A 43 3.17 3.03 -10.27
C HIS A 43 3.10 2.99 -11.79
N GLU A 44 4.15 2.46 -12.40
CA GLU A 44 4.06 1.94 -13.75
C GLU A 44 3.08 0.77 -13.77
N PRO A 45 2.51 0.43 -14.95
CA PRO A 45 1.55 -0.68 -15.01
C PRO A 45 2.06 -1.96 -14.37
N VAL A 46 1.27 -2.50 -13.45
CA VAL A 46 1.64 -3.69 -12.69
C VAL A 46 0.39 -4.45 -12.23
N TYR A 47 0.45 -5.77 -12.26
CA TYR A 47 -0.54 -6.64 -11.62
C TYR A 47 0.05 -7.23 -10.34
N THR A 48 -0.73 -7.23 -9.27
CA THR A 48 -0.38 -7.94 -8.05
C THR A 48 -1.37 -9.08 -7.84
N LEU A 49 -0.85 -10.26 -7.53
CA LEU A 49 -1.64 -11.46 -7.27
C LEU A 49 -1.68 -11.69 -5.77
N GLY A 50 -2.85 -11.55 -5.17
CA GLY A 50 -3.06 -11.88 -3.77
C GLY A 50 -3.10 -13.39 -3.56
N LYS A 51 -3.28 -13.81 -2.30
CA LYS A 51 -3.28 -15.23 -1.92
C LYS A 51 -4.37 -16.04 -2.61
N ASN A 52 -5.48 -15.40 -2.96
CA ASN A 52 -6.64 -16.05 -3.58
C ASN A 52 -6.71 -15.80 -5.09
N ALA A 53 -5.59 -15.40 -5.69
CA ALA A 53 -5.59 -15.03 -7.10
C ALA A 53 -5.89 -16.22 -8.01
N ASN A 54 -6.82 -16.00 -8.94
CA ASN A 54 -7.12 -16.93 -10.01
C ASN A 54 -6.29 -16.57 -11.24
N LYS A 55 -5.30 -17.39 -11.54
CA LYS A 55 -4.38 -17.14 -12.66
C LYS A 55 -5.08 -17.10 -14.02
N ASN A 56 -6.24 -17.74 -14.15
CA ASN A 56 -7.03 -17.67 -15.37
C ASN A 56 -7.53 -16.26 -15.66
N ASN A 57 -7.84 -15.49 -14.61
CA ASN A 57 -8.23 -14.09 -14.76
C ASN A 57 -7.07 -13.25 -15.29
N LEU A 58 -5.85 -13.55 -14.87
CA LEU A 58 -4.65 -12.88 -15.36
C LEU A 58 -4.44 -13.11 -16.86
N LEU A 59 -4.61 -14.33 -17.33
CA LEU A 59 -4.44 -14.69 -18.74
C LEU A 59 -5.41 -13.94 -19.64
N LYS A 60 -6.60 -13.60 -19.14
CA LYS A 60 -7.62 -12.87 -19.93
C LYS A 60 -7.35 -11.38 -20.03
N THR A 61 -6.64 -10.80 -19.07
CA THR A 61 -6.53 -9.34 -18.93
C THR A 61 -5.12 -8.82 -19.13
N LYS A 62 -4.11 -9.67 -19.01
CA LYS A 62 -2.71 -9.25 -19.01
C LYS A 62 -2.23 -8.88 -20.42
N SER A 63 -1.68 -7.68 -20.56
CA SER A 63 -0.83 -7.32 -21.68
C SER A 63 0.57 -7.88 -21.43
N SER A 64 1.28 -8.27 -22.51
CA SER A 64 2.60 -8.91 -22.41
C SER A 64 3.67 -8.06 -21.73
N ASP A 65 3.48 -6.73 -21.71
CA ASP A 65 4.49 -5.80 -21.21
C ASP A 65 4.29 -5.44 -19.74
N VAL A 66 3.24 -5.96 -19.10
CA VAL A 66 2.91 -5.60 -17.72
C VAL A 66 3.53 -6.61 -16.76
N LYS A 67 4.27 -6.10 -15.77
CA LYS A 67 4.88 -6.93 -14.74
C LYS A 67 3.82 -7.49 -13.79
N VAL A 68 4.13 -8.66 -13.23
CA VAL A 68 3.25 -9.37 -12.31
C VAL A 68 4.02 -9.76 -11.06
N TYR A 69 3.47 -9.49 -9.89
CA TYR A 69 4.07 -9.86 -8.60
C TYR A 69 3.07 -10.65 -7.76
N ASN A 70 3.55 -11.72 -7.13
CA ASN A 70 2.80 -12.43 -6.08
C ASN A 70 3.05 -11.71 -4.76
N VAL A 71 1.98 -11.42 -4.03
CA VAL A 71 2.05 -10.64 -2.80
C VAL A 71 1.29 -11.32 -1.67
N GLU A 72 1.57 -10.89 -0.43
CA GLU A 72 1.04 -11.53 0.78
C GLU A 72 -0.39 -11.10 1.14
N ARG A 73 -0.95 -10.08 0.49
CA ARG A 73 -2.31 -9.62 0.80
C ARG A 73 -3.35 -10.67 0.42
N GLY A 74 -4.52 -10.58 1.04
CA GLY A 74 -5.68 -11.34 0.59
C GLY A 74 -6.21 -10.82 -0.74
N GLY A 75 -7.20 -11.52 -1.30
CA GLY A 75 -7.86 -11.12 -2.53
C GLY A 75 -7.26 -11.74 -3.77
N ASP A 76 -7.80 -11.33 -4.92
CA ASP A 76 -7.45 -11.85 -6.23
C ASP A 76 -6.41 -10.92 -6.90
N ILE A 77 -6.60 -10.63 -8.17
CA ILE A 77 -5.71 -9.77 -8.97
C ILE A 77 -6.07 -8.30 -8.75
N THR A 78 -5.06 -7.47 -8.61
CA THR A 78 -5.22 -6.01 -8.58
C THR A 78 -4.30 -5.39 -9.62
N TYR A 79 -4.81 -4.40 -10.34
CA TYR A 79 -4.03 -3.61 -11.28
C TYR A 79 -3.72 -2.24 -10.69
N HIS A 80 -2.47 -1.81 -10.83
CA HIS A 80 -2.05 -0.44 -10.55
C HIS A 80 -1.37 0.13 -11.79
N GLY A 81 -1.54 1.43 -12.02
CA GLY A 81 -0.94 2.06 -13.18
C GLY A 81 -1.03 3.57 -13.13
N PRO A 82 -0.55 4.24 -14.18
CA PRO A 82 -0.55 5.70 -14.27
C PRO A 82 -1.96 6.27 -14.09
N GLY A 83 -2.04 7.38 -13.36
CA GLY A 83 -3.31 8.02 -13.02
C GLY A 83 -3.93 7.50 -11.72
N GLN A 84 -3.41 6.43 -11.14
CA GLN A 84 -3.91 5.87 -9.89
C GLN A 84 -2.96 6.23 -8.75
N LEU A 85 -3.45 7.02 -7.80
CA LEU A 85 -2.67 7.34 -6.60
C LEU A 85 -2.79 6.19 -5.61
N VAL A 86 -1.65 5.69 -5.15
CA VAL A 86 -1.56 4.60 -4.18
C VAL A 86 -0.97 5.15 -2.88
N GLY A 87 -1.59 4.81 -1.76
CA GLY A 87 -1.08 5.15 -0.44
C GLY A 87 -0.62 3.90 0.31
N TYR A 88 0.58 3.97 0.88
CA TYR A 88 1.15 2.90 1.71
C TYR A 88 1.39 3.43 3.12
N PRO A 89 0.49 3.15 4.08
CA PRO A 89 0.72 3.55 5.47
C PRO A 89 1.64 2.55 6.16
N ILE A 90 2.72 3.05 6.73
CA ILE A 90 3.66 2.28 7.55
C ILE A 90 3.57 2.83 8.96
N LEU A 91 2.80 2.17 9.79
CA LEU A 91 2.45 2.65 11.13
C LEU A 91 2.78 1.61 12.18
N ASN A 92 3.24 2.08 13.34
CA ASN A 92 3.33 1.23 14.51
C ASN A 92 2.01 1.34 15.30
N LEU A 93 1.19 0.29 15.27
CA LEU A 93 -0.12 0.29 15.93
C LEU A 93 -0.01 0.39 17.45
N ASN A 94 1.18 0.16 18.03
CA ASN A 94 1.40 0.42 19.45
C ASN A 94 1.16 1.89 19.82
N ASN A 95 1.33 2.79 18.84
CA ASN A 95 1.07 4.23 19.03
C ASN A 95 -0.42 4.59 18.98
N TYR A 96 -1.26 3.63 18.64
CA TYR A 96 -2.71 3.80 18.45
C TYR A 96 -3.45 2.72 19.23
N LYS A 97 -4.33 1.99 18.54
CA LYS A 97 -4.99 0.80 19.09
C LYS A 97 -4.47 -0.44 18.38
N LYS A 98 -4.07 -1.45 19.13
CA LYS A 98 -3.67 -2.76 18.58
C LYS A 98 -4.91 -3.55 18.16
N ASN A 99 -5.64 -3.03 17.17
CA ASN A 99 -6.87 -3.62 16.70
C ASN A 99 -6.96 -3.40 15.19
N ILE A 100 -6.84 -4.48 14.43
CA ILE A 100 -6.83 -4.41 12.97
C ILE A 100 -8.18 -3.94 12.42
N ALA A 101 -9.29 -4.37 13.03
CA ALA A 101 -10.63 -3.92 12.61
C ALA A 101 -10.77 -2.41 12.79
N TRP A 102 -10.31 -1.87 13.92
CA TRP A 102 -10.28 -0.42 14.14
C TRP A 102 -9.43 0.30 13.09
N PHE A 103 -8.26 -0.25 12.79
CA PHE A 103 -7.33 0.34 11.80
C PHE A 103 -7.97 0.41 10.41
N MET A 104 -8.57 -0.68 9.95
CA MET A 104 -9.23 -0.73 8.64
C MET A 104 -10.42 0.22 8.57
N ARG A 105 -11.23 0.27 9.62
CA ARG A 105 -12.36 1.19 9.67
C ARG A 105 -11.92 2.64 9.68
N THR A 106 -10.85 2.96 10.40
CA THR A 106 -10.31 4.32 10.43
C THR A 106 -9.82 4.76 9.07
N LEU A 107 -9.14 3.87 8.32
CA LEU A 107 -8.72 4.16 6.95
C LEU A 107 -9.93 4.44 6.05
N GLU A 108 -10.99 3.63 6.16
CA GLU A 108 -12.22 3.87 5.39
C GLU A 108 -12.81 5.25 5.68
N LEU A 109 -12.90 5.62 6.97
CA LEU A 109 -13.45 6.92 7.38
C LEU A 109 -12.61 8.09 6.86
N ILE A 110 -11.28 7.95 6.89
CA ILE A 110 -10.38 8.98 6.36
C ILE A 110 -10.61 9.15 4.85
N LEU A 111 -10.74 8.06 4.12
CA LEU A 111 -11.00 8.13 2.67
C LEU A 111 -12.36 8.76 2.36
N ILE A 112 -13.39 8.40 3.11
CA ILE A 112 -14.73 8.98 2.96
C ILE A 112 -14.69 10.48 3.21
N ASP A 113 -14.07 10.93 4.30
CA ASP A 113 -13.97 12.33 4.64
C ASP A 113 -13.16 13.11 3.60
N THR A 114 -12.08 12.53 3.10
CA THR A 114 -11.23 13.15 2.08
C THR A 114 -11.98 13.36 0.78
N LEU A 115 -12.75 12.36 0.34
CA LEU A 115 -13.51 12.43 -0.90
C LEU A 115 -14.75 13.34 -0.80
N ALA A 116 -15.25 13.56 0.41
CA ALA A 116 -16.39 14.43 0.65
C ALA A 116 -16.05 15.92 0.78
N SER A 117 -14.76 16.20 0.95
CA SER A 117 -14.28 17.59 1.12
C SER A 117 -14.15 18.36 -0.19
#